data_ae17be16526fa4f0aef11713ff52be72
#
_entry.id   ae17be16526fa4f0aef11713ff52be72
#
_cell.length_a   1.000
_cell.length_b   1.000
_cell.length_c   1.000
_cell.angle_alpha   90.00
_cell.angle_beta   90.00
_cell.angle_gamma   90.00
#
_symmetry.space_group_name_H-M   'P 1'
#
loop_
_entity.id
_entity.type
_entity.pdbx_description
1 polymer ?
#
loop_
_entity_poly.entity_id
_entity_poly.type
_entity_poly.pdbx_seq_one_letter_code
_entity_poly.pdbx_strand_id
1 'polypeptide(L)'
;MIIDVSRYQGVINWDAVNGAIDGAIIQCGYGDDFVVQDDPYFLRNVQECDRLGIPYGIYLYSYANNKAHADSETKHILRLAKKCNLGLPIYIDIEDASIRGSYNAQYFIDMGQAIEDAGYWFGYYCNEDWAKNVIKNSLDRFTSWIANYSRKPSVPFDIWQYCSDGSVPGISGGVDCNEMVRDLLNEIKPNSGGSSITKPTGVEYVVKSGDTLSGIASMYGTSYQKIAADNGIANPNLIHPGQVLIIK
;
A
#
# COMPACT_ATOMS: atom_id res chain seq x y z
N MET A 1 16.35 3.27 -7.49
CA MET A 1 15.86 2.06 -6.78
C MET A 1 14.47 2.34 -6.22
N ILE A 2 13.52 1.46 -6.42
CA ILE A 2 12.20 1.49 -5.76
C ILE A 2 12.26 0.56 -4.55
N ILE A 3 11.61 0.93 -3.45
CA ILE A 3 11.41 0.04 -2.30
C ILE A 3 9.94 -0.32 -2.18
N ASP A 4 9.62 -1.45 -1.57
CA ASP A 4 8.25 -1.67 -1.11
C ASP A 4 8.22 -1.91 0.40
N VAL A 5 7.17 -1.40 1.03
CA VAL A 5 7.05 -1.32 2.48
C VAL A 5 5.65 -1.65 2.97
N SER A 6 5.60 -2.20 4.17
CA SER A 6 4.39 -2.59 4.86
C SER A 6 4.52 -2.32 6.37
N ARG A 7 3.59 -2.85 7.15
CA ARG A 7 3.67 -2.83 8.61
C ARG A 7 4.97 -3.41 9.19
N TYR A 8 5.63 -4.29 8.44
CA TYR A 8 6.83 -4.98 8.91
C TYR A 8 8.05 -4.07 9.04
N GLN A 9 8.10 -2.96 8.32
CA GLN A 9 9.14 -1.93 8.47
C GLN A 9 8.87 -0.98 9.65
N GLY A 10 7.68 -1.07 10.29
CA GLY A 10 7.32 -0.23 11.44
C GLY A 10 7.29 1.26 11.11
N VAL A 11 7.78 2.08 12.02
CA VAL A 11 7.87 3.53 11.84
C VAL A 11 9.10 3.89 11.03
N ILE A 12 8.91 4.29 9.79
CA ILE A 12 9.98 4.70 8.87
C ILE A 12 10.33 6.18 9.09
N ASN A 13 11.62 6.49 9.11
CA ASN A 13 12.12 7.88 9.07
C ASN A 13 12.26 8.31 7.59
N TRP A 14 11.18 8.81 7.01
CA TRP A 14 11.12 9.19 5.60
C TRP A 14 12.06 10.36 5.24
N ASP A 15 12.42 11.24 6.18
CA ASP A 15 13.42 12.28 5.93
C ASP A 15 14.80 11.68 5.64
N ALA A 16 15.15 10.56 6.28
CA ALA A 16 16.39 9.84 6.00
C ALA A 16 16.31 8.97 4.75
N VAL A 17 15.12 8.49 4.37
CA VAL A 17 14.86 7.74 3.12
C VAL A 17 14.96 8.65 1.90
N ASN A 18 14.54 9.92 2.04
CA ASN A 18 14.48 10.89 0.95
C ASN A 18 15.86 11.10 0.31
N GLY A 19 15.92 10.93 -1.01
CA GLY A 19 17.16 10.99 -1.79
C GLY A 19 17.96 9.67 -1.85
N ALA A 20 17.60 8.65 -1.07
CA ALA A 20 18.17 7.32 -1.16
C ALA A 20 17.40 6.39 -2.12
N ILE A 21 16.18 6.74 -2.48
CA ILE A 21 15.28 5.97 -3.36
C ILE A 21 14.67 6.86 -4.43
N ASP A 22 14.21 6.25 -5.52
CA ASP A 22 13.50 6.93 -6.62
C ASP A 22 11.98 6.90 -6.42
N GLY A 23 11.47 6.02 -5.56
CA GLY A 23 10.06 5.89 -5.25
C GLY A 23 9.77 4.70 -4.32
N ALA A 24 8.50 4.54 -3.95
CA ALA A 24 8.05 3.48 -3.05
C ALA A 24 6.76 2.82 -3.55
N ILE A 25 6.53 1.55 -3.16
CA ILE A 25 5.24 0.88 -3.29
C ILE A 25 4.79 0.51 -1.86
N ILE A 26 3.64 1.03 -1.42
CA ILE A 26 3.24 1.01 -0.02
C ILE A 26 2.05 0.07 0.17
N GLN A 27 2.16 -0.90 1.07
CA GLN A 27 1.03 -1.75 1.42
C GLN A 27 -0.12 -0.90 1.95
N CYS A 28 -1.29 -1.01 1.33
CA CYS A 28 -2.47 -0.33 1.84
C CYS A 28 -3.30 -1.24 2.78
N GLY A 29 -3.19 -2.54 2.63
CA GLY A 29 -3.91 -3.52 3.44
C GLY A 29 -3.87 -4.91 2.81
N TYR A 30 -4.81 -5.75 3.24
CA TYR A 30 -4.98 -7.11 2.73
C TYR A 30 -6.45 -7.53 2.75
N GLY A 31 -6.83 -8.39 1.79
CA GLY A 31 -8.16 -9.01 1.76
C GLY A 31 -9.32 -8.02 1.65
N ASP A 32 -10.46 -8.42 2.20
CA ASP A 32 -11.74 -7.74 2.09
C ASP A 32 -11.76 -6.30 2.63
N ASP A 33 -12.77 -5.51 2.22
CA ASP A 33 -12.94 -4.11 2.62
C ASP A 33 -13.38 -3.94 4.08
N PHE A 34 -12.51 -4.31 5.01
CA PHE A 34 -12.65 -4.05 6.43
C PHE A 34 -11.53 -3.13 6.91
N VAL A 35 -11.86 -2.07 7.63
CA VAL A 35 -10.88 -1.10 8.16
C VAL A 35 -9.79 -1.76 9.01
N VAL A 36 -10.11 -2.87 9.69
CA VAL A 36 -9.14 -3.65 10.48
C VAL A 36 -8.08 -4.34 9.61
N GLN A 37 -8.32 -4.46 8.31
CA GLN A 37 -7.39 -5.02 7.33
C GLN A 37 -6.54 -3.96 6.63
N ASP A 38 -6.80 -2.67 6.88
CA ASP A 38 -5.91 -1.59 6.42
C ASP A 38 -4.53 -1.77 7.10
N ASP A 39 -3.45 -1.46 6.37
CA ASP A 39 -2.13 -1.42 6.98
C ASP A 39 -2.04 -0.25 7.97
N PRO A 40 -1.62 -0.48 9.22
CA PRO A 40 -1.66 0.55 10.26
C PRO A 40 -0.72 1.74 10.00
N TYR A 41 0.29 1.57 9.16
CA TYR A 41 1.22 2.64 8.78
C TYR A 41 0.91 3.27 7.43
N PHE A 42 -0.08 2.74 6.70
CA PHE A 42 -0.41 3.17 5.34
C PHE A 42 -0.57 4.69 5.22
N LEU A 43 -1.49 5.26 5.98
CA LEU A 43 -1.79 6.70 5.90
C LEU A 43 -0.58 7.56 6.24
N ARG A 44 0.19 7.15 7.24
CA ARG A 44 1.42 7.85 7.60
C ARG A 44 2.43 7.79 6.45
N ASN A 45 2.66 6.62 5.88
CA ASN A 45 3.66 6.43 4.83
C ASN A 45 3.31 7.24 3.57
N VAL A 46 2.04 7.22 3.12
CA VAL A 46 1.63 8.01 1.95
C VAL A 46 1.71 9.52 2.21
N GLN A 47 1.35 9.98 3.42
CA GLN A 47 1.47 11.39 3.79
C GLN A 47 2.92 11.88 3.82
N GLU A 48 3.83 11.05 4.30
CA GLU A 48 5.26 11.38 4.31
C GLU A 48 5.84 11.39 2.89
N CYS A 49 5.45 10.45 2.03
CA CYS A 49 5.83 10.48 0.61
C CYS A 49 5.30 11.75 -0.08
N ASP A 50 4.03 12.12 0.13
CA ASP A 50 3.47 13.37 -0.38
C ASP A 50 4.22 14.60 0.14
N ARG A 51 4.55 14.64 1.43
CA ARG A 51 5.28 15.75 2.07
C ARG A 51 6.66 15.96 1.46
N LEU A 52 7.33 14.87 1.10
CA LEU A 52 8.70 14.86 0.60
C LEU A 52 8.79 14.86 -0.93
N GLY A 53 7.64 14.71 -1.61
CA GLY A 53 7.60 14.58 -3.08
C GLY A 53 8.19 13.26 -3.58
N ILE A 54 8.19 12.20 -2.75
CA ILE A 54 8.62 10.86 -3.14
C ILE A 54 7.48 10.22 -3.96
N PRO A 55 7.71 9.85 -5.23
CA PRO A 55 6.68 9.16 -6.01
C PRO A 55 6.35 7.80 -5.40
N TYR A 56 5.06 7.46 -5.35
CA TYR A 56 4.68 6.16 -4.81
C TYR A 56 3.48 5.53 -5.52
N GLY A 57 3.40 4.20 -5.45
CA GLY A 57 2.25 3.37 -5.71
C GLY A 57 1.77 2.70 -4.44
N ILE A 58 0.69 1.93 -4.55
CA ILE A 58 0.16 1.17 -3.42
C ILE A 58 -0.10 -0.27 -3.82
N TYR A 59 -0.13 -1.20 -2.84
CA TYR A 59 -0.54 -2.57 -3.10
C TYR A 59 -1.45 -3.13 -2.02
N LEU A 60 -2.30 -4.07 -2.43
CA LEU A 60 -3.16 -4.87 -1.55
C LEU A 60 -2.76 -6.35 -1.67
N TYR A 61 -2.51 -7.01 -0.53
CA TYR A 61 -2.31 -8.45 -0.49
C TYR A 61 -3.64 -9.19 -0.66
N SER A 62 -3.76 -10.00 -1.70
CA SER A 62 -5.03 -10.61 -2.12
C SER A 62 -5.26 -11.99 -1.55
N TYR A 63 -6.48 -12.22 -1.08
CA TYR A 63 -7.06 -13.53 -0.76
C TYR A 63 -8.26 -13.88 -1.64
N ALA A 64 -8.42 -13.20 -2.78
CA ALA A 64 -9.57 -13.34 -3.67
C ALA A 64 -9.63 -14.74 -4.32
N ASN A 65 -10.39 -15.63 -3.71
CA ASN A 65 -10.65 -16.99 -4.22
C ASN A 65 -12.01 -17.14 -4.91
N ASN A 66 -12.81 -16.08 -4.96
CA ASN A 66 -14.10 -15.99 -5.63
C ASN A 66 -14.41 -14.54 -5.99
N LYS A 67 -15.47 -14.33 -6.80
CA LYS A 67 -15.85 -13.00 -7.27
C LYS A 67 -16.23 -12.03 -6.14
N ALA A 68 -16.89 -12.50 -5.10
CA ALA A 68 -17.31 -11.62 -4.00
C ALA A 68 -16.11 -11.05 -3.23
N HIS A 69 -15.08 -11.86 -2.97
CA HIS A 69 -13.82 -11.39 -2.38
C HIS A 69 -13.10 -10.43 -3.32
N ALA A 70 -13.01 -10.73 -4.63
CA ALA A 70 -12.39 -9.83 -5.60
C ALA A 70 -13.09 -8.45 -5.67
N ASP A 71 -14.45 -8.45 -5.66
CA ASP A 71 -15.23 -7.21 -5.61
C ASP A 71 -15.02 -6.43 -4.30
N SER A 72 -14.86 -7.14 -3.19
CA SER A 72 -14.59 -6.54 -1.87
C SER A 72 -13.17 -5.94 -1.82
N GLU A 73 -12.16 -6.66 -2.27
CA GLU A 73 -10.78 -6.17 -2.36
C GLU A 73 -10.65 -4.98 -3.31
N THR A 74 -11.41 -4.97 -4.43
CA THR A 74 -11.49 -3.81 -5.33
C THR A 74 -12.01 -2.57 -4.61
N LYS A 75 -13.06 -2.71 -3.80
CA LYS A 75 -13.59 -1.61 -2.98
C LYS A 75 -12.58 -1.16 -1.94
N HIS A 76 -11.90 -2.09 -1.29
CA HIS A 76 -10.88 -1.83 -0.29
C HIS A 76 -9.78 -0.93 -0.85
N ILE A 77 -9.16 -1.36 -1.94
CA ILE A 77 -8.04 -0.61 -2.52
C ILE A 77 -8.48 0.74 -3.09
N LEU A 78 -9.66 0.82 -3.74
CA LEU A 78 -10.19 2.08 -4.24
C LEU A 78 -10.59 3.06 -3.12
N ARG A 79 -11.05 2.55 -1.97
CA ARG A 79 -11.32 3.38 -0.78
C ARG A 79 -10.04 4.05 -0.28
N LEU A 80 -8.93 3.32 -0.28
CA LEU A 80 -7.64 3.82 0.19
C LEU A 80 -6.93 4.67 -0.86
N ALA A 81 -6.99 4.30 -2.13
CA ALA A 81 -6.40 5.05 -3.25
C ALA A 81 -6.91 6.50 -3.36
N LYS A 82 -8.17 6.76 -2.98
CA LYS A 82 -8.74 8.11 -2.92
C LYS A 82 -8.01 9.06 -1.96
N LYS A 83 -7.18 8.52 -1.07
CA LYS A 83 -6.39 9.29 -0.09
C LYS A 83 -4.97 9.54 -0.57
N CYS A 84 -4.63 9.13 -1.79
CA CYS A 84 -3.27 9.07 -2.32
C CYS A 84 -3.10 9.97 -3.54
N ASN A 85 -1.89 10.50 -3.71
CA ASN A 85 -1.42 11.18 -4.91
C ASN A 85 -0.44 10.26 -5.65
N LEU A 86 -0.99 9.24 -6.35
CA LEU A 86 -0.20 8.17 -6.92
C LEU A 86 0.63 8.61 -8.13
N GLY A 87 1.93 8.35 -8.08
CA GLY A 87 2.87 8.48 -9.19
C GLY A 87 3.35 7.14 -9.75
N LEU A 88 2.89 6.03 -9.16
CA LEU A 88 3.13 4.65 -9.60
C LEU A 88 1.79 3.88 -9.56
N PRO A 89 1.69 2.69 -10.20
CA PRO A 89 0.45 1.93 -10.25
C PRO A 89 -0.09 1.49 -8.90
N ILE A 90 -1.36 1.11 -8.90
CA ILE A 90 -1.99 0.27 -7.89
C ILE A 90 -1.71 -1.18 -8.25
N TYR A 91 -1.15 -1.95 -7.31
CA TYR A 91 -0.86 -3.37 -7.51
C TYR A 91 -1.77 -4.25 -6.65
N ILE A 92 -2.15 -5.40 -7.23
CA ILE A 92 -2.70 -6.52 -6.48
C ILE A 92 -1.62 -7.57 -6.35
N ASP A 93 -1.35 -7.99 -5.12
CA ASP A 93 -0.37 -9.00 -4.78
C ASP A 93 -1.03 -10.38 -4.79
N ILE A 94 -0.66 -11.19 -5.80
CA ILE A 94 -1.28 -12.48 -6.12
C ILE A 94 -0.26 -13.60 -5.86
N GLU A 95 -0.04 -13.95 -4.60
CA GLU A 95 0.93 -14.98 -4.25
C GLU A 95 0.46 -15.93 -3.12
N ASP A 96 -0.70 -15.66 -2.51
CA ASP A 96 -1.16 -16.48 -1.40
C ASP A 96 -1.49 -17.92 -1.84
N ALA A 97 -0.87 -18.89 -1.17
CA ALA A 97 -1.02 -20.29 -1.51
C ALA A 97 -2.47 -20.78 -1.45
N SER A 98 -3.33 -20.16 -0.61
CA SER A 98 -4.73 -20.55 -0.45
C SER A 98 -5.57 -20.28 -1.69
N ILE A 99 -5.18 -19.28 -2.49
CA ILE A 99 -5.92 -18.92 -3.71
C ILE A 99 -5.38 -19.61 -4.97
N ARG A 100 -4.24 -20.31 -4.88
CA ARG A 100 -3.58 -20.91 -6.05
C ARG A 100 -4.49 -21.89 -6.82
N GLY A 101 -5.22 -22.72 -6.08
CA GLY A 101 -6.13 -23.71 -6.68
C GLY A 101 -7.46 -23.14 -7.20
N SER A 102 -7.81 -21.93 -6.77
CA SER A 102 -9.04 -21.22 -7.15
C SER A 102 -8.77 -19.98 -7.99
N TYR A 103 -7.51 -19.77 -8.43
CA TYR A 103 -7.16 -18.63 -9.28
C TYR A 103 -8.06 -18.56 -10.51
N ASN A 104 -8.66 -17.41 -10.71
CA ASN A 104 -9.45 -17.09 -11.90
C ASN A 104 -9.05 -15.72 -12.43
N ALA A 105 -8.42 -15.70 -13.59
CA ALA A 105 -7.93 -14.46 -14.20
C ALA A 105 -9.02 -13.40 -14.37
N GLN A 106 -10.28 -13.79 -14.60
CA GLN A 106 -11.37 -12.83 -14.82
C GLN A 106 -11.61 -11.95 -13.59
N TYR A 107 -11.41 -12.48 -12.37
CA TYR A 107 -11.56 -11.68 -11.15
C TYR A 107 -10.55 -10.52 -11.11
N PHE A 108 -9.30 -10.78 -11.47
CA PHE A 108 -8.24 -9.80 -11.49
C PHE A 108 -8.31 -8.87 -12.70
N ILE A 109 -8.83 -9.34 -13.83
CA ILE A 109 -9.14 -8.50 -15.00
C ILE A 109 -10.25 -7.49 -14.65
N ASP A 110 -11.34 -7.95 -14.04
CA ASP A 110 -12.45 -7.08 -13.62
C ASP A 110 -12.00 -6.05 -12.57
N MET A 111 -11.15 -6.47 -11.62
CA MET A 111 -10.54 -5.59 -10.62
C MET A 111 -9.67 -4.53 -11.30
N GLY A 112 -8.79 -4.94 -12.22
CA GLY A 112 -7.93 -4.02 -12.96
C GLY A 112 -8.76 -3.02 -13.78
N GLN A 113 -9.81 -3.49 -14.46
CA GLN A 113 -10.70 -2.60 -15.21
C GLN A 113 -11.37 -1.57 -14.29
N ALA A 114 -11.88 -1.98 -13.13
CA ALA A 114 -12.51 -1.07 -12.18
C ALA A 114 -11.54 -0.02 -11.62
N ILE A 115 -10.27 -0.40 -11.42
CA ILE A 115 -9.21 0.50 -10.98
C ILE A 115 -8.85 1.50 -12.10
N GLU A 116 -8.74 1.03 -13.35
CA GLU A 116 -8.49 1.89 -14.52
C GLU A 116 -9.67 2.83 -14.80
N ASP A 117 -10.91 2.36 -14.65
CA ASP A 117 -12.13 3.19 -14.80
C ASP A 117 -12.19 4.29 -13.71
N ALA A 118 -11.58 4.05 -12.56
CA ALA A 118 -11.41 5.06 -11.51
C ALA A 118 -10.25 6.04 -11.77
N GLY A 119 -9.53 5.90 -12.88
CA GLY A 119 -8.48 6.80 -13.34
C GLY A 119 -7.09 6.47 -12.81
N TYR A 120 -6.87 5.26 -12.31
CA TYR A 120 -5.57 4.81 -11.83
C TYR A 120 -4.93 3.80 -12.80
N TRP A 121 -3.62 3.69 -12.76
CA TRP A 121 -2.90 2.61 -13.42
C TRP A 121 -2.98 1.35 -12.55
N PHE A 122 -3.22 0.21 -13.18
CA PHE A 122 -3.27 -1.08 -12.52
C PHE A 122 -2.09 -1.97 -12.88
N GLY A 123 -1.66 -2.78 -11.92
CA GLY A 123 -0.67 -3.82 -12.08
C GLY A 123 -0.90 -5.00 -11.14
N TYR A 124 -0.11 -6.04 -11.33
CA TYR A 124 -0.11 -7.19 -10.43
C TYR A 124 1.31 -7.51 -9.98
N TYR A 125 1.42 -7.98 -8.75
CA TYR A 125 2.63 -8.56 -8.21
C TYR A 125 2.45 -10.06 -8.01
N CYS A 126 3.52 -10.80 -8.29
CA CYS A 126 3.67 -12.20 -7.91
C CYS A 126 5.14 -12.61 -8.00
N ASN A 127 5.49 -13.78 -7.47
CA ASN A 127 6.77 -14.38 -7.77
C ASN A 127 6.80 -15.04 -9.15
N GLU A 128 8.00 -15.35 -9.67
CA GLU A 128 8.17 -15.91 -11.01
C GLU A 128 7.46 -17.27 -11.22
N ASP A 129 7.31 -18.09 -10.17
CA ASP A 129 6.58 -19.36 -10.28
C ASP A 129 5.08 -19.13 -10.53
N TRP A 130 4.48 -18.18 -9.82
CA TRP A 130 3.10 -17.76 -10.06
C TRP A 130 2.91 -17.20 -11.47
N ALA A 131 3.83 -16.34 -11.91
CA ALA A 131 3.79 -15.77 -13.24
C ALA A 131 3.79 -16.85 -14.34
N LYS A 132 4.67 -17.85 -14.22
CA LYS A 132 4.82 -18.93 -15.21
C LYS A 132 3.70 -19.96 -15.20
N ASN A 133 3.29 -20.37 -14.00
CA ASN A 133 2.50 -21.60 -13.84
C ASN A 133 1.03 -21.34 -13.54
N VAL A 134 0.68 -20.15 -13.04
CA VAL A 134 -0.69 -19.79 -12.63
C VAL A 134 -1.23 -18.66 -13.49
N ILE A 135 -0.63 -17.47 -13.43
CA ILE A 135 -1.10 -16.28 -14.15
C ILE A 135 -0.86 -16.42 -15.65
N LYS A 136 0.34 -16.93 -16.02
CA LYS A 136 0.77 -17.05 -17.41
C LYS A 136 0.67 -15.68 -18.10
N ASN A 137 -0.03 -15.64 -19.24
CA ASN A 137 -0.25 -14.40 -20.01
C ASN A 137 -1.64 -13.77 -19.81
N SER A 138 -2.38 -14.22 -18.78
CA SER A 138 -3.76 -13.77 -18.59
C SER A 138 -3.89 -12.32 -18.14
N LEU A 139 -2.83 -11.73 -17.59
CA LEU A 139 -2.78 -10.35 -17.11
C LEU A 139 -1.77 -9.46 -17.86
N ASP A 140 -1.27 -9.90 -19.03
CA ASP A 140 -0.20 -9.23 -19.79
C ASP A 140 -0.53 -7.78 -20.24
N ARG A 141 -1.82 -7.41 -20.22
CA ARG A 141 -2.22 -6.04 -20.55
C ARG A 141 -1.91 -5.04 -19.44
N PHE A 142 -1.66 -5.52 -18.23
CA PHE A 142 -1.40 -4.72 -17.05
C PHE A 142 0.09 -4.65 -16.73
N THR A 143 0.48 -3.69 -15.89
CA THR A 143 1.87 -3.60 -15.41
C THR A 143 2.20 -4.80 -14.52
N SER A 144 3.40 -5.33 -14.70
CA SER A 144 3.85 -6.54 -14.00
C SER A 144 5.00 -6.23 -13.05
N TRP A 145 4.86 -6.66 -11.80
CA TRP A 145 5.87 -6.57 -10.76
C TRP A 145 6.20 -7.99 -10.28
N ILE A 146 7.38 -8.47 -10.66
CA ILE A 146 7.74 -9.88 -10.50
C ILE A 146 8.91 -10.05 -9.53
N ALA A 147 8.72 -10.91 -8.51
CA ALA A 147 9.77 -11.26 -7.58
C ALA A 147 10.60 -12.47 -8.04
N ASN A 148 11.90 -12.33 -7.95
CA ASN A 148 12.87 -13.43 -7.98
C ASN A 148 14.19 -12.96 -7.35
N TYR A 149 14.54 -13.49 -6.18
CA TYR A 149 15.70 -13.05 -5.40
C TYR A 149 17.02 -13.70 -5.82
N SER A 150 16.99 -14.71 -6.71
CA SER A 150 18.18 -15.43 -7.14
C SER A 150 18.74 -14.96 -8.48
N ARG A 151 17.91 -14.42 -9.35
CA ARG A 151 18.27 -13.97 -10.69
C ARG A 151 17.15 -13.11 -11.28
N LYS A 152 17.47 -12.42 -12.35
CA LYS A 152 16.48 -11.68 -13.14
C LYS A 152 15.38 -12.62 -13.66
N PRO A 153 14.08 -12.27 -13.55
CA PRO A 153 12.99 -13.12 -14.03
C PRO A 153 13.12 -13.45 -15.52
N SER A 154 12.72 -14.65 -15.90
CA SER A 154 12.72 -15.11 -17.30
C SER A 154 11.35 -14.97 -17.99
N VAL A 155 10.41 -14.31 -17.32
CA VAL A 155 9.13 -13.84 -17.86
C VAL A 155 9.23 -12.33 -18.10
N PRO A 156 8.36 -11.72 -18.93
CA PRO A 156 8.27 -10.27 -19.04
C PRO A 156 7.93 -9.62 -17.68
N PHE A 157 8.49 -8.45 -17.42
CA PHE A 157 8.20 -7.67 -16.22
C PHE A 157 8.52 -6.19 -16.44
N ASP A 158 7.78 -5.33 -15.74
CA ASP A 158 8.01 -3.87 -15.68
C ASP A 158 8.83 -3.49 -14.46
N ILE A 159 8.60 -4.17 -13.33
CA ILE A 159 9.37 -4.04 -12.08
C ILE A 159 9.84 -5.42 -11.63
N TRP A 160 11.09 -5.49 -11.18
CA TRP A 160 11.70 -6.69 -10.60
C TRP A 160 12.01 -6.48 -9.13
N GLN A 161 11.36 -7.24 -8.24
CA GLN A 161 11.76 -7.34 -6.85
C GLN A 161 12.91 -8.34 -6.74
N TYR A 162 14.11 -7.81 -6.47
CA TYR A 162 15.33 -8.61 -6.51
C TYR A 162 15.94 -8.92 -5.15
N CYS A 163 15.46 -8.27 -4.08
CA CYS A 163 16.01 -8.39 -2.74
C CYS A 163 14.89 -8.19 -1.70
N SER A 164 14.89 -8.97 -0.63
CA SER A 164 13.94 -8.88 0.48
C SER A 164 14.57 -8.45 1.81
N ASP A 165 15.88 -8.15 1.80
CA ASP A 165 16.65 -7.79 3.00
C ASP A 165 17.59 -6.61 2.75
N GLY A 166 17.22 -5.73 1.83
CA GLY A 166 17.99 -4.52 1.52
C GLY A 166 18.11 -3.57 2.72
N SER A 167 19.08 -2.68 2.67
CA SER A 167 19.30 -1.66 3.70
C SER A 167 19.12 -0.27 3.13
N VAL A 168 18.21 0.50 3.72
CA VAL A 168 17.92 1.89 3.33
C VAL A 168 17.99 2.78 4.57
N PRO A 169 18.66 3.94 4.53
CA PRO A 169 18.66 4.88 5.65
C PRO A 169 17.24 5.22 6.09
N GLY A 170 16.97 5.21 7.39
CA GLY A 170 15.65 5.52 7.93
C GLY A 170 14.70 4.33 8.09
N ILE A 171 15.08 3.15 7.63
CA ILE A 171 14.33 1.91 7.81
C ILE A 171 15.13 0.98 8.74
N SER A 172 14.48 0.47 9.78
CA SER A 172 15.05 -0.51 10.68
C SER A 172 14.80 -1.92 10.19
N GLY A 173 15.86 -2.71 10.00
CA GLY A 173 15.76 -4.07 9.45
C GLY A 173 15.81 -4.10 7.92
N GLY A 174 15.44 -5.23 7.33
CA GLY A 174 15.42 -5.43 5.90
C GLY A 174 14.23 -4.73 5.23
N VAL A 175 14.42 -4.34 3.98
CA VAL A 175 13.39 -3.79 3.11
C VAL A 175 13.50 -4.40 1.73
N ASP A 176 12.37 -4.61 1.09
CA ASP A 176 12.30 -5.12 -0.27
C ASP A 176 12.79 -4.06 -1.26
N CYS A 177 13.67 -4.49 -2.18
CA CYS A 177 14.28 -3.62 -3.17
C CYS A 177 13.91 -4.05 -4.59
N ASN A 178 13.65 -3.05 -5.42
CA ASN A 178 13.13 -3.25 -6.76
C ASN A 178 13.89 -2.46 -7.81
N GLU A 179 14.08 -3.09 -8.99
CA GLU A 179 14.54 -2.46 -10.22
C GLU A 179 13.32 -2.20 -11.13
N MET A 180 13.07 -0.95 -11.46
CA MET A 180 12.07 -0.59 -12.45
C MET A 180 12.72 -0.56 -13.82
N VAL A 181 12.25 -1.39 -14.76
CA VAL A 181 12.80 -1.47 -16.13
C VAL A 181 11.95 -0.70 -17.13
N ARG A 182 10.67 -0.53 -16.86
CA ARG A 182 9.78 0.37 -17.60
C ARG A 182 9.72 1.71 -16.85
N ASP A 183 9.88 2.80 -17.52
CA ASP A 183 9.94 4.14 -16.91
C ASP A 183 8.56 4.65 -16.49
N LEU A 184 7.94 3.94 -15.54
CA LEU A 184 6.60 4.26 -15.05
C LEU A 184 6.51 5.64 -14.40
N LEU A 185 7.61 6.13 -13.82
CA LEU A 185 7.66 7.47 -13.20
C LEU A 185 7.44 8.60 -14.21
N ASN A 186 7.88 8.42 -15.45
CA ASN A 186 7.66 9.39 -16.53
C ASN A 186 6.35 9.13 -17.29
N GLU A 187 5.86 7.88 -17.32
CA GLU A 187 4.63 7.53 -18.02
C GLU A 187 3.38 7.92 -17.21
N ILE A 188 3.42 7.80 -15.89
CA ILE A 188 2.31 8.07 -14.99
C ILE A 188 2.43 9.49 -14.45
N LYS A 189 1.51 10.36 -14.86
CA LYS A 189 1.39 11.68 -14.23
C LYS A 189 0.59 11.53 -12.95
N PRO A 190 1.04 12.11 -11.81
CA PRO A 190 0.26 12.11 -10.59
C PRO A 190 -1.17 12.58 -10.87
N ASN A 191 -2.15 11.81 -10.42
CA ASN A 191 -3.55 12.17 -10.60
C ASN A 191 -3.86 13.43 -9.77
N SER A 192 -4.05 14.55 -10.47
CA SER A 192 -4.50 15.82 -9.85
C SER A 192 -5.90 15.74 -9.23
N GLY A 193 -6.52 14.55 -9.20
CA GLY A 193 -7.84 14.28 -8.64
C GLY A 193 -7.84 13.82 -7.18
N GLY A 194 -6.69 13.50 -6.61
CA GLY A 194 -6.55 13.36 -5.16
C GLY A 194 -6.81 14.72 -4.53
N SER A 195 -7.85 14.81 -3.71
CA SER A 195 -8.08 15.99 -2.88
C SER A 195 -6.74 16.32 -2.21
N SER A 196 -6.21 17.51 -2.47
CA SER A 196 -5.03 18.03 -1.77
C SER A 196 -5.22 17.72 -0.29
N ILE A 197 -4.50 16.74 0.22
CA ILE A 197 -4.49 16.47 1.66
C ILE A 197 -3.75 17.66 2.23
N THR A 198 -4.51 18.70 2.58
CA THR A 198 -3.97 19.75 3.45
C THR A 198 -3.39 19.01 4.64
N LYS A 199 -2.08 19.22 4.88
CA LYS A 199 -1.37 18.69 6.05
C LYS A 199 -2.33 18.74 7.24
N PRO A 200 -2.62 17.63 7.92
CA PRO A 200 -3.46 17.68 9.09
C PRO A 200 -2.81 18.68 10.05
N THR A 201 -3.46 19.81 10.29
CA THR A 201 -3.03 20.73 11.36
C THR A 201 -3.34 20.04 12.68
N GLY A 202 -2.40 19.23 13.17
CA GLY A 202 -2.57 18.45 14.39
C GLY A 202 -1.24 17.84 14.84
N VAL A 203 -1.22 17.39 16.08
CA VAL A 203 -0.09 16.68 16.68
C VAL A 203 -0.25 15.18 16.41
N GLU A 204 0.78 14.54 15.90
CA GLU A 204 0.81 13.08 15.80
C GLU A 204 1.02 12.45 17.17
N TYR A 205 0.18 11.49 17.51
CA TYR A 205 0.31 10.70 18.73
C TYR A 205 0.35 9.21 18.41
N VAL A 206 1.38 8.52 18.84
CA VAL A 206 1.49 7.06 18.70
C VAL A 206 0.90 6.41 19.96
N VAL A 207 -0.17 5.63 19.79
CA VAL A 207 -0.86 4.93 20.87
C VAL A 207 0.11 3.95 21.55
N LYS A 208 0.17 4.02 22.87
CA LYS A 208 0.97 3.15 23.72
C LYS A 208 0.10 2.07 24.37
N SER A 209 0.72 1.01 24.85
CA SER A 209 0.00 -0.04 25.61
C SER A 209 -0.67 0.58 26.84
N GLY A 210 -1.98 0.34 26.98
CA GLY A 210 -2.79 0.87 28.08
C GLY A 210 -3.47 2.22 27.79
N ASP A 211 -3.21 2.84 26.65
CA ASP A 211 -3.89 4.07 26.25
C ASP A 211 -5.37 3.85 25.94
N THR A 212 -6.16 4.88 26.18
CA THR A 212 -7.54 5.00 25.74
C THR A 212 -7.73 6.32 25.01
N LEU A 213 -8.66 6.37 24.04
CA LEU A 213 -8.94 7.63 23.33
C LEU A 213 -9.36 8.76 24.29
N SER A 214 -10.08 8.44 25.36
CA SER A 214 -10.44 9.43 26.39
C SER A 214 -9.24 9.94 27.18
N GLY A 215 -8.28 9.07 27.51
CA GLY A 215 -7.03 9.46 28.15
C GLY A 215 -6.19 10.36 27.25
N ILE A 216 -6.03 9.98 25.99
CA ILE A 216 -5.32 10.79 25.00
C ILE A 216 -6.03 12.14 24.79
N ALA A 217 -7.36 12.15 24.66
CA ALA A 217 -8.14 13.38 24.54
C ALA A 217 -7.92 14.35 25.70
N SER A 218 -7.87 13.82 26.93
CA SER A 218 -7.59 14.63 28.13
C SER A 218 -6.19 15.25 28.11
N MET A 219 -5.18 14.54 27.62
CA MET A 219 -3.80 15.07 27.50
C MET A 219 -3.71 16.24 26.53
N TYR A 220 -4.54 16.24 25.48
CA TYR A 220 -4.50 17.23 24.41
C TYR A 220 -5.63 18.27 24.48
N GLY A 221 -6.44 18.27 25.54
CA GLY A 221 -7.51 19.24 25.73
C GLY A 221 -8.64 19.15 24.68
N THR A 222 -8.89 17.98 24.17
CA THR A 222 -9.91 17.69 23.14
C THR A 222 -10.89 16.60 23.61
N SER A 223 -11.80 16.14 22.73
CA SER A 223 -12.72 15.05 23.04
C SER A 223 -12.36 13.78 22.29
N TYR A 224 -12.63 12.62 22.89
CA TYR A 224 -12.41 11.33 22.23
C TYR A 224 -13.27 11.15 20.96
N GLN A 225 -14.47 11.76 20.93
CA GLN A 225 -15.33 11.77 19.74
C GLN A 225 -14.67 12.52 18.59
N LYS A 226 -14.05 13.68 18.90
CA LYS A 226 -13.33 14.44 17.89
C LYS A 226 -12.10 13.68 17.38
N ILE A 227 -11.29 13.09 18.28
CA ILE A 227 -10.17 12.26 17.87
C ILE A 227 -10.65 11.09 17.00
N ALA A 228 -11.73 10.40 17.40
CA ALA A 228 -12.29 9.29 16.63
C ALA A 228 -12.75 9.74 15.24
N ALA A 229 -13.46 10.86 15.14
CA ALA A 229 -13.94 11.42 13.87
C ALA A 229 -12.77 11.86 12.96
N ASP A 230 -11.80 12.59 13.51
CA ASP A 230 -10.63 13.10 12.77
C ASP A 230 -9.74 11.97 12.24
N ASN A 231 -9.77 10.77 12.86
CA ASN A 231 -8.96 9.61 12.52
C ASN A 231 -9.76 8.45 11.90
N GLY A 232 -11.05 8.63 11.62
CA GLY A 232 -11.89 7.60 11.01
C GLY A 232 -12.12 6.36 11.89
N ILE A 233 -12.05 6.52 13.23
CA ILE A 233 -12.20 5.41 14.18
C ILE A 233 -13.69 5.16 14.45
N ALA A 234 -14.21 4.06 13.90
CA ALA A 234 -15.61 3.70 14.04
C ALA A 234 -15.99 3.28 15.48
N ASN A 235 -15.09 2.61 16.19
CA ASN A 235 -15.27 2.21 17.59
C ASN A 235 -14.22 2.88 18.49
N PRO A 236 -14.56 3.94 19.23
CA PRO A 236 -13.62 4.68 20.09
C PRO A 236 -12.98 3.83 21.20
N ASN A 237 -13.54 2.67 21.52
CA ASN A 237 -12.98 1.76 22.52
C ASN A 237 -11.96 0.77 21.93
N LEU A 238 -11.72 0.84 20.61
CA LEU A 238 -10.82 -0.08 19.92
C LEU A 238 -9.70 0.71 19.24
N ILE A 239 -8.62 0.96 19.99
CA ILE A 239 -7.36 1.48 19.50
C ILE A 239 -6.24 0.50 19.86
N HIS A 240 -5.19 0.49 19.08
CA HIS A 240 -4.12 -0.49 19.22
C HIS A 240 -2.76 0.19 19.47
N PRO A 241 -1.89 -0.38 20.33
CA PRO A 241 -0.52 0.11 20.48
C PRO A 241 0.18 0.17 19.11
N GLY A 242 0.85 1.30 18.84
CA GLY A 242 1.48 1.59 17.55
C GLY A 242 0.56 2.32 16.54
N GLN A 243 -0.72 2.41 16.79
CA GLN A 243 -1.63 3.20 15.96
C GLN A 243 -1.28 4.68 16.06
N VAL A 244 -1.18 5.36 14.90
CA VAL A 244 -0.93 6.81 14.85
C VAL A 244 -2.26 7.55 14.81
N LEU A 245 -2.41 8.53 15.69
CA LEU A 245 -3.58 9.40 15.78
C LEU A 245 -3.17 10.85 15.48
N ILE A 246 -3.98 11.53 14.66
CA ILE A 246 -3.85 12.98 14.45
C ILE A 246 -4.77 13.69 15.45
N ILE A 247 -4.18 14.45 16.34
CA ILE A 247 -4.88 15.23 17.37
C ILE A 247 -4.96 16.69 16.91
N LYS A 248 -6.17 17.19 16.66
CA LYS A 248 -6.45 18.57 16.20
C LYS A 248 -7.15 19.37 17.26
#